data_6781ba40f0d32c18150f9e867ca06fb4
#
_entry.id   6781ba40f0d32c18150f9e867ca06fb4
#
_cell.length_a   1.000
_cell.length_b   1.000
_cell.length_c   1.000
_cell.angle_alpha   90.00
_cell.angle_beta   90.00
_cell.angle_gamma   90.00
#
_symmetry.space_group_name_H-M   'P 1'
#
loop_
_entity.id
_entity.type
_entity.pdbx_description
1 polymer ?
#
loop_
_entity_poly.entity_id
_entity_poly.type
_entity_poly.pdbx_seq_one_letter_code
_entity_poly.pdbx_strand_id
1 'polypeptide(L)'
;RLKIFELIDNTYQVRVRPDYTTLTLDDGSEIDAAVLSFAAVLPDLFFGANGGPDGQAADRMGVTLEDATFRFALATELEANRSWVAAKAGSSLAGFVGIDDFTASVADAAVVVNTTTVSGDDGRSVDWSKSPLTLTPVLFGNATAAEPVAFNMQGSTRAAVGTIDVNLLGLADLGGRFSFESSQRDVTLTDGTTVDVDALMIGISDASAFLGVTPTTGSRMGIAATDTNLAYGLFHERSPAAGEAARQWSLIDAAVGSFGLTGIDAVELS
;
A
#
# COMPACT_ATOMS: atom_id res chain seq x y z
N ARG A 1 21.60 13.84 -15.27
CA ARG A 1 21.22 14.66 -14.09
C ARG A 1 19.71 14.52 -13.92
N LEU A 2 19.27 13.78 -12.93
CA LEU A 2 17.86 13.68 -12.56
C LEU A 2 17.58 14.79 -11.54
N LYS A 3 16.68 15.74 -11.87
CA LYS A 3 16.10 16.68 -10.90
C LYS A 3 14.84 16.01 -10.36
N ILE A 4 14.82 15.62 -9.09
CA ILE A 4 13.69 14.90 -8.52
C ILE A 4 12.65 15.83 -7.90
N PHE A 5 13.03 17.04 -7.46
CA PHE A 5 12.10 18.05 -6.90
C PHE A 5 12.51 19.47 -7.26
N GLU A 6 11.55 20.27 -7.71
CA GLU A 6 11.63 21.72 -7.82
C GLU A 6 10.48 22.28 -6.96
N LEU A 7 10.81 22.79 -5.77
CA LEU A 7 9.89 23.60 -4.96
C LEU A 7 10.06 25.07 -5.37
N ILE A 8 8.96 25.73 -5.65
CA ILE A 8 8.90 27.12 -6.17
C ILE A 8 9.29 28.10 -5.07
N ASP A 9 10.43 28.18 -4.57
CA ASP A 9 11.11 29.26 -3.86
C ASP A 9 12.32 28.82 -3.02
N ASN A 10 12.55 27.53 -2.82
CA ASN A 10 13.78 27.01 -2.24
C ASN A 10 14.25 25.83 -3.08
N THR A 11 15.24 26.05 -3.92
CA THR A 11 15.80 25.03 -4.80
C THR A 11 16.67 24.06 -3.99
N TYR A 12 16.09 22.96 -3.51
CA TYR A 12 16.89 21.86 -3.01
C TYR A 12 17.36 21.00 -4.18
N GLN A 13 18.65 21.05 -4.47
CA GLN A 13 19.25 20.13 -5.42
C GLN A 13 19.68 18.86 -4.68
N VAL A 14 18.87 17.83 -4.77
CA VAL A 14 19.29 16.49 -4.32
C VAL A 14 20.14 15.88 -5.44
N ARG A 15 21.43 15.73 -5.20
CA ARG A 15 22.31 14.95 -6.08
C ARG A 15 22.28 13.52 -5.62
N VAL A 16 21.58 12.69 -6.36
CA VAL A 16 21.60 11.24 -6.14
C VAL A 16 22.70 10.68 -7.03
N ARG A 17 23.64 9.98 -6.42
CA ARG A 17 24.68 9.22 -7.12
C ARG A 17 24.37 7.75 -6.90
N PRO A 18 24.51 6.90 -7.92
CA PRO A 18 24.41 5.47 -7.70
C PRO A 18 25.59 4.99 -6.86
N ASP A 19 25.30 4.12 -5.91
CA ASP A 19 26.29 3.32 -5.21
C ASP A 19 26.47 2.00 -5.97
N TYR A 20 27.71 1.53 -6.06
CA TYR A 20 28.03 0.25 -6.71
C TYR A 20 28.24 -0.81 -5.64
N THR A 21 27.47 -1.89 -5.71
CA THR A 21 27.49 -2.93 -4.69
C THR A 21 27.06 -4.27 -5.27
N THR A 22 27.45 -5.35 -4.62
CA THR A 22 26.93 -6.69 -4.90
C THR A 22 25.60 -6.86 -4.14
N LEU A 23 24.56 -7.31 -4.82
CA LEU A 23 23.26 -7.61 -4.27
C LEU A 23 22.97 -9.10 -4.40
N THR A 24 22.30 -9.65 -3.39
CA THR A 24 21.80 -11.02 -3.41
C THR A 24 20.35 -11.04 -3.86
N LEU A 25 20.02 -11.91 -4.82
CA LEU A 25 18.65 -12.16 -5.24
C LEU A 25 17.98 -13.21 -4.33
N ASP A 26 16.68 -13.36 -4.45
CA ASP A 26 15.86 -14.29 -3.65
C ASP A 26 16.21 -15.78 -3.91
N ASP A 27 16.76 -16.11 -5.09
CA ASP A 27 17.30 -17.44 -5.41
C ASP A 27 18.71 -17.69 -4.83
N GLY A 28 19.29 -16.69 -4.16
CA GLY A 28 20.64 -16.74 -3.59
C GLY A 28 21.75 -16.39 -4.56
N SER A 29 21.45 -16.09 -5.83
CA SER A 29 22.47 -15.61 -6.79
C SER A 29 22.89 -14.18 -6.44
N GLU A 30 24.12 -13.83 -6.79
CA GLU A 30 24.69 -12.50 -6.57
C GLU A 30 24.85 -11.77 -7.91
N ILE A 31 24.62 -10.46 -7.87
CA ILE A 31 24.77 -9.55 -9.01
C ILE A 31 25.52 -8.29 -8.60
N ASP A 32 26.35 -7.75 -9.48
CA ASP A 32 26.91 -6.41 -9.31
C ASP A 32 25.96 -5.38 -9.90
N ALA A 33 25.56 -4.42 -9.08
CA ALA A 33 24.56 -3.44 -9.43
C ALA A 33 24.95 -2.00 -9.07
N ALA A 34 24.44 -1.06 -9.86
CA ALA A 34 24.37 0.34 -9.53
C ALA A 34 23.03 0.60 -8.82
N VAL A 35 23.07 1.09 -7.60
CA VAL A 35 21.89 1.34 -6.76
C VAL A 35 21.67 2.84 -6.61
N LEU A 36 20.55 3.32 -7.11
CA LEU A 36 20.05 4.66 -6.88
C LEU A 36 19.02 4.62 -5.76
N SER A 37 19.24 5.32 -4.66
CA SER A 37 18.35 5.25 -3.51
C SER A 37 18.14 6.61 -2.85
N PHE A 38 16.96 6.78 -2.24
CA PHE A 38 16.68 7.92 -1.38
C PHE A 38 15.58 7.61 -0.36
N ALA A 39 15.52 8.41 0.70
CA ALA A 39 14.44 8.40 1.67
C ALA A 39 14.05 9.84 2.02
N ALA A 40 12.77 10.04 2.35
CA ALA A 40 12.21 11.33 2.73
C ALA A 40 11.17 11.19 3.84
N VAL A 41 11.08 12.22 4.66
CA VAL A 41 10.01 12.45 5.64
C VAL A 41 9.35 13.78 5.34
N LEU A 42 8.04 13.76 5.13
CA LEU A 42 7.21 14.92 4.79
C LEU A 42 6.07 14.99 5.82
N PRO A 43 6.12 15.89 6.80
CA PRO A 43 5.10 15.98 7.84
C PRO A 43 3.71 16.22 7.30
N ASP A 44 3.61 17.13 6.32
CA ASP A 44 2.37 17.51 5.68
C ASP A 44 2.59 17.60 4.17
N LEU A 45 1.83 16.84 3.42
CA LEU A 45 1.88 16.84 1.96
C LEU A 45 0.46 17.00 1.41
N PHE A 46 0.29 17.91 0.47
CA PHE A 46 -0.98 18.15 -0.19
C PHE A 46 -0.82 18.04 -1.71
N PHE A 47 -1.74 17.30 -2.32
CA PHE A 47 -1.88 17.18 -3.77
C PHE A 47 -3.27 17.64 -4.18
N GLY A 48 -3.39 18.75 -4.89
CA GLY A 48 -4.70 19.23 -5.33
C GLY A 48 -4.70 20.66 -5.80
N ALA A 49 -5.88 21.23 -5.87
CA ALA A 49 -6.10 22.64 -6.22
C ALA A 49 -6.06 23.52 -4.96
N ASN A 50 -5.67 24.79 -5.13
CA ASN A 50 -5.62 25.83 -4.09
C ASN A 50 -4.71 25.50 -2.90
N GLY A 51 -3.69 24.64 -3.11
CA GLY A 51 -2.72 24.23 -2.09
C GLY A 51 -1.54 25.18 -1.90
N GLY A 52 -1.46 26.28 -2.66
CA GLY A 52 -0.35 27.24 -2.61
C GLY A 52 -0.29 28.03 -1.29
N PRO A 53 0.80 28.78 -1.07
CA PRO A 53 1.00 29.56 0.18
C PRO A 53 -0.08 30.62 0.42
N ASP A 54 -0.72 31.10 -0.64
CA ASP A 54 -1.83 32.06 -0.57
C ASP A 54 -3.22 31.41 -0.48
N GLY A 55 -3.29 30.06 -0.60
CA GLY A 55 -4.52 29.29 -0.55
C GLY A 55 -5.05 29.20 0.88
N GLN A 56 -6.33 29.60 1.10
CA GLN A 56 -6.99 29.33 2.37
C GLN A 56 -7.18 27.82 2.52
N ALA A 57 -6.99 27.31 3.73
CA ALA A 57 -7.18 25.86 4.00
C ALA A 57 -8.61 25.40 3.66
N ALA A 58 -9.60 26.30 3.79
CA ALA A 58 -10.99 26.02 3.47
C ALA A 58 -11.27 25.87 1.97
N ASP A 59 -10.41 26.42 1.10
CA ASP A 59 -10.60 26.37 -0.35
C ASP A 59 -9.80 25.21 -1.03
N ARG A 60 -9.05 24.45 -0.23
CA ARG A 60 -8.27 23.32 -0.74
C ARG A 60 -9.17 22.18 -1.16
N MET A 61 -8.93 21.64 -2.34
CA MET A 61 -9.57 20.40 -2.83
C MET A 61 -8.52 19.43 -3.33
N GLY A 62 -8.43 18.27 -2.72
CA GLY A 62 -7.41 17.29 -3.08
C GLY A 62 -7.20 16.21 -2.03
N VAL A 63 -5.97 15.74 -1.95
CA VAL A 63 -5.53 14.70 -1.01
C VAL A 63 -4.47 15.28 -0.08
N THR A 64 -4.64 15.08 1.20
CA THR A 64 -3.64 15.33 2.23
C THR A 64 -2.98 14.03 2.66
N LEU A 65 -1.69 14.08 2.97
CA LEU A 65 -0.95 13.02 3.65
C LEU A 65 -0.28 13.62 4.88
N GLU A 66 -0.49 13.03 6.03
CA GLU A 66 0.14 13.41 7.29
C GLU A 66 1.27 12.43 7.63
N ASP A 67 2.38 12.95 8.15
CA ASP A 67 3.57 12.18 8.52
C ASP A 67 4.03 11.20 7.41
N ALA A 68 4.01 11.68 6.17
CA ALA A 68 4.35 10.84 5.05
C ALA A 68 5.84 10.46 5.08
N THR A 69 6.11 9.18 4.92
CA THR A 69 7.45 8.63 4.79
C THR A 69 7.59 7.93 3.45
N PHE A 70 8.74 8.12 2.83
CA PHE A 70 9.02 7.52 1.54
C PHE A 70 10.44 6.98 1.49
N ARG A 71 10.63 5.78 0.95
CA ARG A 71 11.90 5.13 0.72
C ARG A 71 11.87 4.46 -0.62
N PHE A 72 12.94 4.60 -1.37
CA PHE A 72 13.04 4.10 -2.73
C PHE A 72 14.45 3.60 -3.02
N ALA A 73 14.57 2.51 -3.75
CA ALA A 73 15.80 2.03 -4.36
C ALA A 73 15.50 1.51 -5.77
N LEU A 74 16.34 1.90 -6.72
CA LEU A 74 16.41 1.34 -8.06
C LEU A 74 17.78 0.70 -8.21
N ALA A 75 17.84 -0.61 -8.35
CA ALA A 75 19.04 -1.35 -8.65
C ALA A 75 19.09 -1.68 -10.14
N THR A 76 20.21 -1.46 -10.78
CA THR A 76 20.45 -1.82 -12.19
C THR A 76 21.72 -2.67 -12.28
N GLU A 77 21.61 -3.85 -12.82
CA GLU A 77 22.73 -4.77 -13.01
C GLU A 77 23.74 -4.19 -14.00
N LEU A 78 25.03 -4.37 -13.72
CA LEU A 78 26.08 -3.77 -14.52
C LEU A 78 26.37 -4.55 -15.82
N GLU A 79 26.18 -5.86 -15.80
CA GLU A 79 26.52 -6.74 -16.91
C GLU A 79 25.31 -7.16 -17.76
N ALA A 80 24.09 -6.96 -17.26
CA ALA A 80 22.86 -7.26 -17.96
C ALA A 80 21.86 -6.13 -17.86
N ASN A 81 20.87 -6.09 -18.74
CA ASN A 81 19.86 -5.03 -18.76
C ASN A 81 18.67 -5.38 -17.85
N ARG A 82 18.97 -5.77 -16.59
CA ARG A 82 17.96 -6.06 -15.56
C ARG A 82 17.93 -4.96 -14.53
N SER A 83 16.75 -4.64 -14.03
CA SER A 83 16.58 -3.64 -12.98
C SER A 83 15.50 -4.08 -12.01
N TRP A 84 15.64 -3.62 -10.76
CA TRP A 84 14.74 -3.90 -9.66
C TRP A 84 14.33 -2.61 -8.97
N VAL A 85 13.10 -2.56 -8.57
CA VAL A 85 12.54 -1.45 -7.77
C VAL A 85 12.15 -1.96 -6.40
N ALA A 86 12.62 -1.27 -5.38
CA ALA A 86 12.18 -1.43 -4.03
C ALA A 86 11.64 -0.09 -3.51
N ALA A 87 10.45 -0.10 -2.93
CA ALA A 87 9.85 1.09 -2.35
C ALA A 87 9.05 0.75 -1.09
N LYS A 88 9.09 1.64 -0.10
CA LYS A 88 8.18 1.68 1.03
C LYS A 88 7.66 3.09 1.18
N ALA A 89 6.36 3.24 1.25
CA ALA A 89 5.71 4.50 1.57
C ALA A 89 4.72 4.28 2.70
N GLY A 90 4.52 5.29 3.54
CA GLY A 90 3.55 5.25 4.62
C GLY A 90 3.09 6.65 4.98
N SER A 91 1.90 6.73 5.60
CA SER A 91 1.31 7.96 6.12
C SER A 91 0.46 7.60 7.32
N SER A 92 0.51 8.42 8.37
CA SER A 92 -0.37 8.25 9.53
C SER A 92 -1.84 8.48 9.15
N LEU A 93 -2.09 9.43 8.25
CA LEU A 93 -3.41 9.71 7.70
C LEU A 93 -3.29 10.20 6.25
N ALA A 94 -4.05 9.58 5.36
CA ALA A 94 -4.30 10.06 4.01
C ALA A 94 -5.79 10.39 3.90
N GLY A 95 -6.16 11.58 3.40
CA GLY A 95 -7.56 11.99 3.35
C GLY A 95 -7.90 12.88 2.18
N PHE A 96 -9.16 12.84 1.74
CA PHE A 96 -9.70 13.82 0.81
C PHE A 96 -10.19 15.05 1.56
N VAL A 97 -9.93 16.22 1.01
CA VAL A 97 -10.38 17.51 1.53
C VAL A 97 -11.04 18.34 0.44
N GLY A 98 -11.97 19.22 0.83
CA GLY A 98 -12.62 20.19 -0.06
C GLY A 98 -13.75 19.62 -0.90
N ILE A 99 -14.35 18.50 -0.53
CA ILE A 99 -15.57 17.97 -1.12
C ILE A 99 -16.64 18.02 -0.04
N ASP A 100 -17.68 18.85 -0.27
CA ASP A 100 -18.76 19.01 0.70
C ASP A 100 -19.51 17.68 0.90
N ASP A 101 -19.86 17.40 2.14
CA ASP A 101 -20.63 16.22 2.53
C ASP A 101 -20.01 14.85 2.15
N PHE A 102 -18.74 14.86 1.78
CA PHE A 102 -17.95 13.64 1.52
C PHE A 102 -16.67 13.66 2.32
N THR A 103 -16.47 12.63 3.13
CA THR A 103 -15.17 12.38 3.76
C THR A 103 -14.68 11.00 3.38
N ALA A 104 -13.41 10.90 3.03
CA ALA A 104 -12.73 9.62 2.84
C ALA A 104 -11.31 9.74 3.36
N SER A 105 -10.92 8.83 4.22
CA SER A 105 -9.58 8.78 4.76
C SER A 105 -9.07 7.35 4.88
N VAL A 106 -7.75 7.23 4.93
CA VAL A 106 -7.04 5.99 5.20
C VAL A 106 -6.01 6.28 6.29
N ALA A 107 -6.23 5.73 7.47
CA ALA A 107 -5.27 5.80 8.56
C ALA A 107 -4.26 4.66 8.45
N ASP A 108 -3.04 4.91 8.97
CA ASP A 108 -1.93 3.94 8.99
C ASP A 108 -1.67 3.32 7.60
N ALA A 109 -1.78 4.15 6.56
CA ALA A 109 -1.56 3.71 5.20
C ALA A 109 -0.10 3.30 5.00
N ALA A 110 0.12 2.11 4.44
CA ALA A 110 1.45 1.68 4.04
C ALA A 110 1.41 0.93 2.71
N VAL A 111 2.42 1.18 1.90
CA VAL A 111 2.64 0.51 0.61
C VAL A 111 4.07 -0.03 0.56
N VAL A 112 4.21 -1.26 0.10
CA VAL A 112 5.50 -1.94 -0.09
C VAL A 112 5.57 -2.49 -1.50
N VAL A 113 6.69 -2.24 -2.16
CA VAL A 113 6.99 -2.80 -3.49
C VAL A 113 8.42 -3.33 -3.47
N ASN A 114 8.62 -4.55 -3.92
CA ASN A 114 9.91 -5.15 -4.25
C ASN A 114 9.72 -6.01 -5.49
N THR A 115 10.23 -5.61 -6.62
CA THR A 115 9.93 -6.29 -7.88
C THR A 115 11.00 -6.04 -8.93
N THR A 116 11.13 -6.97 -9.89
CA THR A 116 11.85 -6.69 -11.13
C THR A 116 11.07 -5.76 -12.04
N THR A 117 11.75 -4.97 -12.84
CA THR A 117 11.14 -4.09 -13.86
C THR A 117 11.09 -4.73 -15.24
N VAL A 118 11.74 -5.87 -15.43
CA VAL A 118 11.83 -6.55 -16.73
C VAL A 118 10.67 -7.52 -16.88
N SER A 119 9.85 -7.29 -17.89
CA SER A 119 8.76 -8.21 -18.26
C SER A 119 9.35 -9.50 -18.85
N GLY A 120 8.95 -10.64 -18.32
CA GLY A 120 9.41 -11.97 -18.80
C GLY A 120 10.70 -12.45 -18.13
N ASP A 121 11.26 -11.71 -17.18
CA ASP A 121 12.26 -12.26 -16.26
C ASP A 121 11.61 -13.32 -15.36
N ASP A 122 12.40 -14.25 -14.86
CA ASP A 122 11.98 -15.34 -13.97
C ASP A 122 11.40 -14.87 -12.61
N GLY A 123 11.18 -13.56 -12.49
CA GLY A 123 10.51 -12.91 -11.36
C GLY A 123 11.41 -12.76 -10.13
N ARG A 124 12.70 -13.06 -10.25
CA ARG A 124 13.65 -12.87 -9.16
C ARG A 124 13.67 -11.42 -8.67
N SER A 125 13.64 -11.23 -7.39
CA SER A 125 13.75 -9.92 -6.75
C SER A 125 15.00 -9.81 -5.88
N VAL A 126 15.38 -8.61 -5.49
CA VAL A 126 16.49 -8.41 -4.55
C VAL A 126 16.06 -8.83 -3.15
N ASP A 127 16.86 -9.68 -2.50
CA ASP A 127 16.73 -9.99 -1.08
C ASP A 127 17.45 -8.90 -0.25
N TRP A 128 16.69 -7.86 0.10
CA TRP A 128 17.21 -6.75 0.89
C TRP A 128 17.50 -7.11 2.36
N SER A 129 17.14 -8.29 2.82
CA SER A 129 17.55 -8.79 4.13
C SER A 129 19.00 -9.27 4.15
N LYS A 130 19.48 -9.77 3.01
CA LYS A 130 20.88 -10.19 2.81
C LYS A 130 21.77 -9.06 2.28
N SER A 131 21.16 -8.10 1.59
CA SER A 131 21.83 -6.91 1.04
C SER A 131 21.24 -5.63 1.67
N PRO A 132 21.41 -5.41 2.99
CA PRO A 132 20.71 -4.32 3.68
C PRO A 132 21.18 -2.96 3.17
N LEU A 133 20.22 -2.15 2.72
CA LEU A 133 20.43 -0.78 2.34
C LEU A 133 19.84 0.13 3.42
N THR A 134 20.72 0.85 4.13
CA THR A 134 20.32 1.81 5.17
C THR A 134 20.29 3.21 4.58
N LEU A 135 19.14 3.87 4.67
CA LEU A 135 18.93 5.21 4.16
C LEU A 135 18.69 6.20 5.31
N THR A 136 19.39 7.32 5.25
CA THR A 136 19.08 8.47 6.12
C THR A 136 18.08 9.35 5.39
N PRO A 137 16.84 9.53 5.94
CA PRO A 137 15.82 10.31 5.28
C PRO A 137 16.21 11.79 5.16
N VAL A 138 15.86 12.40 4.03
CA VAL A 138 15.83 13.86 3.88
C VAL A 138 14.58 14.37 4.57
N LEU A 139 14.74 15.37 5.41
CA LEU A 139 13.67 16.01 6.17
C LEU A 139 13.12 17.20 5.38
N PHE A 140 11.81 17.25 5.22
CA PHE A 140 11.11 18.36 4.58
C PHE A 140 10.19 19.06 5.58
N GLY A 141 9.89 20.34 5.32
CA GLY A 141 9.04 21.15 6.16
C GLY A 141 9.62 21.35 7.56
N ASN A 142 8.84 21.10 8.57
CA ASN A 142 9.19 21.22 9.99
C ASN A 142 9.60 19.88 10.65
N ALA A 143 9.89 18.85 9.87
CA ALA A 143 10.40 17.59 10.39
C ALA A 143 11.76 17.83 11.09
N THR A 144 11.89 17.37 12.33
CA THR A 144 13.03 17.66 13.19
C THR A 144 14.04 16.54 13.34
N ALA A 145 13.63 15.30 13.11
CA ALA A 145 14.49 14.13 13.18
C ALA A 145 13.89 12.96 12.37
N ALA A 146 14.76 12.15 11.78
CA ALA A 146 14.39 10.83 11.28
C ALA A 146 15.56 9.87 11.48
N GLU A 147 15.26 8.70 12.01
CA GLU A 147 16.24 7.65 12.17
C GLU A 147 16.58 7.00 10.82
N PRO A 148 17.83 6.57 10.63
CA PRO A 148 18.21 5.77 9.48
C PRO A 148 17.35 4.51 9.39
N VAL A 149 16.92 4.18 8.19
CA VAL A 149 15.99 3.07 7.98
C VAL A 149 16.54 2.12 6.95
N ALA A 150 16.50 0.83 7.27
CA ALA A 150 16.92 -0.22 6.36
C ALA A 150 15.75 -0.77 5.53
N PHE A 151 16.02 -1.11 4.28
CA PHE A 151 15.22 -2.08 3.55
C PHE A 151 15.54 -3.48 4.08
N ASN A 152 14.48 -4.27 4.32
CA ASN A 152 14.58 -5.64 4.79
C ASN A 152 13.55 -6.55 4.12
N MET A 153 13.18 -6.25 2.88
CA MET A 153 12.19 -6.98 2.10
C MET A 153 12.82 -8.21 1.46
N GLN A 154 12.02 -9.26 1.35
CA GLN A 154 12.38 -10.51 0.66
C GLN A 154 11.31 -10.84 -0.37
N GLY A 155 11.71 -11.50 -1.46
CA GLY A 155 10.80 -11.94 -2.50
C GLY A 155 10.13 -10.82 -3.28
N SER A 156 9.56 -11.18 -4.43
CA SER A 156 8.76 -10.26 -5.23
C SER A 156 7.43 -9.98 -4.52
N THR A 157 7.22 -8.72 -4.12
CA THR A 157 6.07 -8.32 -3.30
C THR A 157 5.53 -6.96 -3.72
N ARG A 158 4.21 -6.85 -3.79
CA ARG A 158 3.47 -5.59 -3.83
C ARG A 158 2.38 -5.68 -2.79
N ALA A 159 2.42 -4.82 -1.78
CA ALA A 159 1.46 -4.86 -0.69
C ALA A 159 0.99 -3.45 -0.36
N ALA A 160 -0.27 -3.36 0.09
CA ALA A 160 -0.85 -2.15 0.64
C ALA A 160 -1.75 -2.52 1.83
N VAL A 161 -1.70 -1.70 2.87
CA VAL A 161 -2.54 -1.85 4.07
C VAL A 161 -3.00 -0.49 4.54
N GLY A 162 -4.11 -0.46 5.28
CA GLY A 162 -4.62 0.75 5.92
C GLY A 162 -5.98 0.53 6.54
N THR A 163 -6.44 1.51 7.30
CA THR A 163 -7.80 1.57 7.86
C THR A 163 -8.58 2.63 7.09
N ILE A 164 -9.60 2.21 6.38
CA ILE A 164 -10.48 3.07 5.58
C ILE A 164 -11.61 3.60 6.45
N ASP A 165 -11.94 4.88 6.28
CA ASP A 165 -13.15 5.51 6.77
C ASP A 165 -13.73 6.38 5.65
N VAL A 166 -14.97 6.10 5.25
CA VAL A 166 -15.68 6.83 4.20
C VAL A 166 -17.07 7.17 4.70
N ASN A 167 -17.43 8.46 4.64
CA ASN A 167 -18.78 8.95 4.87
C ASN A 167 -19.27 9.71 3.63
N LEU A 168 -20.45 9.38 3.17
CA LEU A 168 -21.12 10.03 2.06
C LEU A 168 -22.44 10.62 2.53
N LEU A 169 -22.51 11.95 2.63
CA LEU A 169 -23.74 12.72 2.94
C LEU A 169 -24.43 12.30 4.26
N GLY A 170 -23.75 11.56 5.13
CA GLY A 170 -24.39 10.92 6.29
C GLY A 170 -25.40 9.82 5.92
N LEU A 171 -25.48 9.45 4.64
CA LEU A 171 -26.36 8.40 4.12
C LEU A 171 -25.65 7.04 4.04
N ALA A 172 -24.35 7.04 3.82
CA ALA A 172 -23.55 5.83 3.78
C ALA A 172 -22.26 6.02 4.54
N ASP A 173 -21.92 5.06 5.38
CA ASP A 173 -20.63 4.95 6.04
C ASP A 173 -20.01 3.58 5.71
N LEU A 174 -18.71 3.58 5.49
CA LEU A 174 -17.92 2.38 5.33
C LEU A 174 -16.61 2.57 6.10
N GLY A 175 -16.29 1.63 6.99
CA GLY A 175 -15.03 1.62 7.73
C GLY A 175 -14.48 0.22 7.85
N GLY A 176 -13.16 0.10 8.10
CA GLY A 176 -12.52 -1.18 8.34
C GLY A 176 -11.06 -1.20 7.92
N ARG A 177 -10.34 -2.23 8.36
CA ARG A 177 -8.99 -2.51 7.91
C ARG A 177 -9.01 -3.25 6.59
N PHE A 178 -8.13 -2.86 5.70
CA PHE A 178 -7.89 -3.61 4.48
C PHE A 178 -6.42 -3.98 4.33
N SER A 179 -6.17 -5.07 3.63
CA SER A 179 -4.86 -5.49 3.18
C SER A 179 -4.93 -6.04 1.77
N PHE A 180 -3.91 -5.75 1.00
CA PHE A 180 -3.70 -6.29 -0.33
C PHE A 180 -2.26 -6.77 -0.40
N GLU A 181 -2.03 -7.96 -0.93
CA GLU A 181 -0.69 -8.46 -1.21
C GLU A 181 -0.69 -9.26 -2.51
N SER A 182 0.22 -8.93 -3.40
CA SER A 182 0.59 -9.74 -4.55
C SER A 182 2.06 -10.13 -4.40
N SER A 183 2.33 -11.42 -4.30
CA SER A 183 3.67 -11.94 -4.03
C SER A 183 3.90 -13.28 -4.71
N GLN A 184 5.15 -13.63 -4.85
CA GLN A 184 5.56 -14.98 -5.25
C GLN A 184 5.97 -15.77 -4.02
N ARG A 185 5.47 -16.99 -3.91
CA ARG A 185 5.73 -17.85 -2.76
C ARG A 185 5.55 -19.32 -3.07
N ASP A 186 6.14 -20.15 -2.23
CA ASP A 186 5.91 -21.57 -2.22
C ASP A 186 4.67 -21.93 -1.40
N VAL A 187 3.85 -22.81 -1.95
CA VAL A 187 2.66 -23.34 -1.27
C VAL A 187 2.77 -24.86 -1.21
N THR A 188 2.58 -25.44 -0.03
CA THR A 188 2.53 -26.88 0.14
C THR A 188 1.10 -27.39 -0.03
N LEU A 189 0.91 -28.30 -0.96
CA LEU A 189 -0.38 -28.94 -1.22
C LEU A 189 -0.67 -30.04 -0.19
N THR A 190 -1.92 -30.52 -0.15
CA THR A 190 -2.37 -31.55 0.80
C THR A 190 -1.66 -32.89 0.61
N ASP A 191 -1.09 -33.17 -0.56
CA ASP A 191 -0.29 -34.36 -0.85
C ASP A 191 1.20 -34.22 -0.44
N GLY A 192 1.57 -33.06 0.12
CA GLY A 192 2.94 -32.74 0.56
C GLY A 192 3.84 -32.16 -0.54
N THR A 193 3.34 -32.00 -1.77
CA THR A 193 4.11 -31.32 -2.83
C THR A 193 4.18 -29.82 -2.61
N THR A 194 5.34 -29.24 -2.88
CA THR A 194 5.53 -27.78 -2.86
C THR A 194 5.48 -27.23 -4.28
N VAL A 195 4.71 -26.15 -4.46
CA VAL A 195 4.46 -25.50 -5.74
C VAL A 195 4.77 -24.01 -5.62
N ASP A 196 5.56 -23.49 -6.56
CA ASP A 196 5.79 -22.04 -6.68
C ASP A 196 4.59 -21.37 -7.35
N VAL A 197 4.04 -20.34 -6.73
CA VAL A 197 2.82 -19.67 -7.17
C VAL A 197 2.95 -18.14 -7.16
N ASP A 198 2.26 -17.50 -8.09
CA ASP A 198 1.85 -16.11 -7.94
C ASP A 198 0.60 -16.07 -7.06
N ALA A 199 0.70 -15.40 -5.93
CA ALA A 199 -0.38 -15.26 -4.96
C ALA A 199 -0.93 -13.84 -4.97
N LEU A 200 -2.27 -13.72 -5.01
CA LEU A 200 -2.99 -12.49 -4.72
C LEU A 200 -3.81 -12.73 -3.46
N MET A 201 -3.60 -11.91 -2.43
CA MET A 201 -4.34 -11.97 -1.18
C MET A 201 -5.01 -10.63 -0.89
N ILE A 202 -6.27 -10.66 -0.51
CA ILE A 202 -7.05 -9.52 -0.09
C ILE A 202 -7.64 -9.85 1.28
N GLY A 203 -7.42 -8.97 2.24
CA GLY A 203 -7.99 -9.07 3.58
C GLY A 203 -8.82 -7.83 3.91
N ILE A 204 -9.95 -8.05 4.53
CA ILE A 204 -10.77 -7.03 5.17
C ILE A 204 -11.05 -7.52 6.58
N SER A 205 -10.84 -6.68 7.59
CA SER A 205 -11.15 -7.02 8.98
C SER A 205 -11.80 -5.85 9.71
N ASP A 206 -12.59 -6.19 10.70
CA ASP A 206 -13.31 -5.24 11.55
C ASP A 206 -14.14 -4.24 10.72
N ALA A 207 -14.65 -4.67 9.55
CA ALA A 207 -15.36 -3.78 8.67
C ALA A 207 -16.78 -3.53 9.16
N SER A 208 -17.21 -2.29 9.00
CA SER A 208 -18.56 -1.84 9.24
C SER A 208 -19.10 -1.10 8.03
N ALA A 209 -20.36 -1.29 7.73
CA ALA A 209 -21.07 -0.56 6.70
C ALA A 209 -22.44 -0.11 7.22
N PHE A 210 -22.85 1.09 6.85
CA PHE A 210 -24.17 1.61 7.11
C PHE A 210 -24.71 2.26 5.85
N LEU A 211 -25.99 2.03 5.59
CA LEU A 211 -26.74 2.70 4.53
C LEU A 211 -28.10 3.10 5.09
N GLY A 212 -28.39 4.41 5.12
CA GLY A 212 -29.62 4.91 5.70
C GLY A 212 -29.61 6.42 5.88
N VAL A 213 -30.31 6.91 6.87
CA VAL A 213 -30.36 8.32 7.23
C VAL A 213 -29.83 8.52 8.65
N THR A 214 -29.06 9.57 8.83
CA THR A 214 -28.59 10.01 10.14
C THR A 214 -29.29 11.33 10.49
N PRO A 215 -30.42 11.29 11.24
CA PRO A 215 -31.13 12.48 11.59
C PRO A 215 -30.28 13.38 12.48
N THR A 216 -30.54 14.70 12.49
CA THR A 216 -29.86 15.63 13.38
C THR A 216 -30.19 15.38 14.86
N THR A 217 -31.32 14.72 15.13
CA THR A 217 -31.74 14.27 16.46
C THR A 217 -32.31 12.86 16.36
N GLY A 218 -31.96 12.00 17.31
CA GLY A 218 -32.42 10.61 17.33
C GLY A 218 -31.36 9.59 16.88
N SER A 219 -31.78 8.33 16.75
CA SER A 219 -30.92 7.23 16.32
C SER A 219 -30.86 7.14 14.81
N ARG A 220 -29.72 6.67 14.29
CA ARG A 220 -29.56 6.34 12.86
C ARG A 220 -30.59 5.31 12.43
N MET A 221 -31.18 5.46 11.24
CA MET A 221 -32.16 4.53 10.68
C MET A 221 -31.67 4.02 9.33
N GLY A 222 -31.54 2.69 9.22
CA GLY A 222 -31.06 2.09 7.98
C GLY A 222 -30.66 0.63 8.13
N ILE A 223 -29.84 0.18 7.23
CA ILE A 223 -29.24 -1.15 7.24
C ILE A 223 -27.78 -0.99 7.70
N ALA A 224 -27.38 -1.85 8.63
CA ALA A 224 -26.00 -1.88 9.12
C ALA A 224 -25.44 -3.30 9.05
N ALA A 225 -24.16 -3.38 8.77
CA ALA A 225 -23.32 -4.57 8.96
C ALA A 225 -22.14 -4.18 9.85
N THR A 226 -21.77 -5.02 10.79
CA THR A 226 -20.61 -4.79 11.68
C THR A 226 -19.78 -6.06 11.82
N ASP A 227 -18.54 -5.88 12.26
CA ASP A 227 -17.60 -6.95 12.52
C ASP A 227 -17.46 -7.92 11.32
N THR A 228 -17.43 -7.33 10.11
CA THR A 228 -17.31 -8.09 8.87
C THR A 228 -15.83 -8.35 8.59
N ASN A 229 -15.53 -9.63 8.35
CA ASN A 229 -14.20 -10.09 7.99
C ASN A 229 -14.28 -10.84 6.66
N LEU A 230 -13.28 -10.61 5.80
CA LEU A 230 -13.12 -11.31 4.53
C LEU A 230 -11.63 -11.59 4.31
N ALA A 231 -11.31 -12.84 4.01
CA ALA A 231 -10.03 -13.22 3.44
C ALA A 231 -10.29 -13.88 2.08
N TYR A 232 -9.63 -13.37 1.05
CA TYR A 232 -9.65 -13.90 -0.30
C TYR A 232 -8.24 -14.16 -0.77
N GLY A 233 -7.99 -15.35 -1.31
CA GLY A 233 -6.73 -15.75 -1.90
C GLY A 233 -6.93 -16.32 -3.29
N LEU A 234 -6.10 -15.92 -4.23
CA LEU A 234 -5.99 -16.50 -5.57
C LEU A 234 -4.54 -16.89 -5.80
N PHE A 235 -4.30 -18.13 -6.22
CA PHE A 235 -2.99 -18.69 -6.43
C PHE A 235 -2.89 -19.26 -7.83
N HIS A 236 -1.86 -18.91 -8.55
CA HIS A 236 -1.59 -19.38 -9.91
C HIS A 236 -0.21 -20.03 -9.97
N GLU A 237 -0.14 -21.28 -10.38
CA GLU A 237 1.12 -22.01 -10.54
C GLU A 237 2.00 -21.35 -11.60
N ARG A 238 3.25 -21.09 -11.25
CA ARG A 238 4.21 -20.41 -12.15
C ARG A 238 4.96 -21.36 -13.06
N SER A 239 5.26 -22.55 -12.57
CA SER A 239 6.15 -23.50 -13.25
C SER A 239 5.48 -24.87 -13.34
N PRO A 240 4.43 -25.03 -14.17
CA PRO A 240 3.82 -26.33 -14.39
C PRO A 240 4.79 -27.31 -15.05
N ALA A 241 4.60 -28.59 -14.82
CA ALA A 241 5.41 -29.60 -15.50
C ALA A 241 5.25 -29.50 -17.03
N ALA A 242 6.29 -29.90 -17.76
CA ALA A 242 6.29 -29.78 -19.22
C ALA A 242 5.09 -30.53 -19.84
N GLY A 243 4.23 -29.78 -20.53
CA GLY A 243 3.02 -30.29 -21.17
C GLY A 243 1.76 -30.26 -20.29
N GLU A 244 1.86 -29.80 -19.06
CA GLU A 244 0.72 -29.59 -18.17
C GLU A 244 0.24 -28.14 -18.18
N ALA A 245 -1.06 -27.94 -17.94
CA ALA A 245 -1.61 -26.61 -17.75
C ALA A 245 -1.33 -26.12 -16.33
N ALA A 246 -1.05 -24.82 -16.17
CA ALA A 246 -0.87 -24.21 -14.85
C ALA A 246 -2.14 -24.38 -14.01
N ARG A 247 -1.96 -24.82 -12.78
CA ARG A 247 -3.05 -25.00 -11.80
C ARG A 247 -3.40 -23.67 -11.16
N GLN A 248 -4.65 -23.54 -10.76
CA GLN A 248 -5.16 -22.40 -10.04
C GLN A 248 -5.95 -22.83 -8.82
N TRP A 249 -5.84 -22.09 -7.74
CA TRP A 249 -6.58 -22.28 -6.51
C TRP A 249 -7.14 -20.96 -6.03
N SER A 250 -8.32 -21.02 -5.43
CA SER A 250 -8.90 -19.87 -4.73
C SER A 250 -9.32 -20.27 -3.33
N LEU A 251 -9.15 -19.35 -2.41
CA LEU A 251 -9.61 -19.45 -1.03
C LEU A 251 -10.52 -18.26 -0.75
N ILE A 252 -11.65 -18.51 -0.08
CA ILE A 252 -12.48 -17.47 0.49
C ILE A 252 -12.88 -17.89 1.90
N ASP A 253 -12.73 -16.98 2.85
CA ASP A 253 -13.22 -17.07 4.20
C ASP A 253 -13.91 -15.75 4.54
N ALA A 254 -15.16 -15.80 4.99
CA ALA A 254 -15.95 -14.63 5.28
C ALA A 254 -16.83 -14.83 6.51
N ALA A 255 -16.87 -13.83 7.37
CA ALA A 255 -17.71 -13.80 8.53
C ALA A 255 -18.33 -12.40 8.70
N VAL A 256 -19.58 -12.35 9.14
CA VAL A 256 -20.31 -11.12 9.48
C VAL A 256 -20.80 -11.25 10.91
N GLY A 257 -20.39 -10.34 11.78
CA GLY A 257 -20.79 -10.35 13.19
C GLY A 257 -22.25 -10.00 13.36
N SER A 258 -22.71 -8.93 12.73
CA SER A 258 -24.14 -8.59 12.68
C SER A 258 -24.53 -7.96 11.34
N PHE A 259 -25.77 -8.20 10.94
CA PHE A 259 -26.41 -7.57 9.80
C PHE A 259 -27.89 -7.37 10.09
N GLY A 260 -28.41 -6.16 9.93
CA GLY A 260 -29.80 -5.89 10.21
C GLY A 260 -30.22 -4.45 10.04
N LEU A 261 -31.49 -4.22 10.36
CA LEU A 261 -32.06 -2.87 10.46
C LEU A 261 -31.68 -2.25 11.80
N THR A 262 -31.35 -0.98 11.79
CA THR A 262 -31.04 -0.18 12.98
C THR A 262 -31.96 1.03 13.06
N GLY A 263 -32.31 1.46 14.27
CA GLY A 263 -33.14 2.65 14.52
C GLY A 263 -34.62 2.50 14.18
N ILE A 264 -35.11 1.30 13.95
CA ILE A 264 -36.50 1.00 13.66
C ILE A 264 -37.06 0.17 14.83
N ASP A 265 -37.81 0.82 15.72
CA ASP A 265 -38.37 0.22 16.94
C ASP A 265 -39.65 -0.61 16.66
N ALA A 266 -39.67 -1.56 15.85
CA ALA A 266 -40.72 -2.46 15.44
C ALA A 266 -41.34 -2.16 14.06
N VAL A 267 -41.04 -3.01 13.11
CA VAL A 267 -41.89 -3.17 11.92
C VAL A 267 -42.91 -4.27 12.27
N GLU A 268 -44.11 -3.91 12.66
CA GLU A 268 -45.24 -4.84 12.67
C GLU A 268 -45.64 -5.10 11.20
N LEU A 269 -45.27 -6.23 10.68
CA LEU A 269 -45.82 -6.73 9.42
C LEU A 269 -47.18 -7.36 9.75
N SER A 270 -48.23 -6.60 9.51
CA SER A 270 -49.64 -7.08 9.58
C SER A 270 -50.06 -7.69 8.23
#